data_c3cc8f1e203f45e167b1cfc693ede5fe
#
_entry.id   c3cc8f1e203f45e167b1cfc693ede5fe
#
_cell.length_a   1.000
_cell.length_b   1.000
_cell.length_c   1.000
_cell.angle_alpha   90.00
_cell.angle_beta   90.00
_cell.angle_gamma   90.00
#
_symmetry.space_group_name_H-M   'P 1'
#
loop_
_entity.id
_entity.type
_entity.pdbx_description
1 polymer ?
#
loop_
_entity_poly.entity_id
_entity_poly.type
_entity_poly.pdbx_seq_one_letter_code
_entity_poly.pdbx_strand_id
1 'polypeptide(L)'
;NQIVTDSKDVNDPKDPDNCNLFAIYCQFATAEAIAKTRARYLTGGLGYGELKGELFHLVDTFLSAGRARYDELMTDKNQIDIILAEGAEKARSIAKPLLEKVRKAIGVQKP
;
A
#
# COMPACT_ATOMS: atom_id res chain seq x y z
N ASN A 1 12.31 -5.97 10.50
CA ASN A 1 12.87 -5.14 11.58
C ASN A 1 14.11 -4.32 11.15
N GLN A 2 14.13 -3.90 9.87
CA GLN A 2 15.27 -3.17 9.28
C GLN A 2 15.08 -1.64 9.23
N ILE A 3 13.99 -1.11 9.84
CA ILE A 3 13.77 0.34 9.90
C ILE A 3 14.83 0.95 10.82
N VAL A 4 15.68 1.80 10.24
CA VAL A 4 16.76 2.48 10.95
C VAL A 4 16.16 3.55 11.86
N THR A 5 16.59 3.57 13.11
CA THR A 5 16.26 4.57 14.14
C THR A 5 17.56 5.08 14.75
N ASP A 6 17.53 6.24 15.39
CA ASP A 6 18.67 6.75 16.13
C ASP A 6 18.95 5.89 17.40
N SER A 7 19.99 6.26 18.15
CA SER A 7 20.43 5.55 19.36
C SER A 7 19.84 6.10 20.67
N LYS A 8 18.78 6.95 20.59
CA LYS A 8 18.14 7.53 21.76
C LYS A 8 17.45 6.50 22.63
N ASP A 9 17.56 6.64 23.92
CA ASP A 9 16.97 5.75 24.90
C ASP A 9 15.44 5.97 25.03
N VAL A 10 14.74 5.06 25.71
CA VAL A 10 13.28 5.11 25.89
C VAL A 10 12.84 6.45 26.48
N ASN A 11 13.55 6.95 27.47
CA ASN A 11 13.20 8.17 28.20
C ASN A 11 13.61 9.46 27.52
N ASP A 12 14.42 9.37 26.46
CA ASP A 12 14.89 10.56 25.74
C ASP A 12 13.80 11.14 24.83
N PRO A 13 13.62 12.45 24.79
CA PRO A 13 12.82 13.09 23.77
C PRO A 13 13.36 12.79 22.37
N LYS A 14 12.47 12.46 21.46
CA LYS A 14 12.79 12.09 20.09
C LYS A 14 12.21 13.09 19.11
N ASP A 15 12.81 13.18 17.91
CA ASP A 15 12.30 14.03 16.84
C ASP A 15 11.39 13.23 15.91
N PRO A 16 10.05 13.47 15.94
CA PRO A 16 9.12 12.76 15.09
C PRO A 16 9.26 13.17 13.61
N ASP A 17 9.73 14.38 13.33
CA ASP A 17 9.77 14.91 11.95
C ASP A 17 10.97 14.34 11.16
N ASN A 18 12.02 13.91 11.85
CA ASN A 18 13.20 13.28 11.26
C ASN A 18 13.28 11.76 11.56
N CYS A 19 12.18 11.12 11.89
CA CYS A 19 12.13 9.70 12.21
C CYS A 19 11.39 8.88 11.13
N ASN A 20 12.12 8.06 10.38
CA ASN A 20 11.56 7.19 9.34
C ASN A 20 10.46 6.26 9.89
N LEU A 21 10.63 5.75 11.12
CA LEU A 21 9.63 4.88 11.76
C LEU A 21 8.31 5.62 11.98
N PHE A 22 8.37 6.86 12.47
CA PHE A 22 7.19 7.69 12.69
C PHE A 22 6.53 8.11 11.37
N ALA A 23 7.33 8.43 10.35
CA ALA A 23 6.82 8.77 9.02
C ALA A 23 6.02 7.60 8.40
N ILE A 24 6.50 6.36 8.55
CA ILE A 24 5.77 5.15 8.09
C ILE A 24 4.52 4.94 8.95
N TYR A 25 4.61 5.09 10.28
CA TYR A 25 3.49 4.95 11.19
C TYR A 25 2.32 5.87 10.82
N CYS A 26 2.61 7.11 10.44
CA CYS A 26 1.61 8.10 10.01
C CYS A 26 0.82 7.69 8.75
N GLN A 27 1.31 6.74 7.95
CA GLN A 27 0.57 6.27 6.75
C GLN A 27 -0.56 5.29 7.11
N PHE A 28 -0.49 4.64 8.26
CA PHE A 28 -1.42 3.58 8.66
C PHE A 28 -2.25 3.91 9.89
N ALA A 29 -1.79 4.83 10.72
CA ALA A 29 -2.43 5.20 11.97
C ALA A 29 -3.53 6.25 11.79
N THR A 30 -4.49 6.29 12.71
CA THR A 30 -5.51 7.36 12.76
C THR A 30 -4.91 8.68 13.22
N ALA A 31 -5.55 9.81 12.87
CA ALA A 31 -5.09 11.13 13.28
C ALA A 31 -4.94 11.27 14.81
N GLU A 32 -5.83 10.66 15.58
CA GLU A 32 -5.76 10.65 17.05
C GLU A 32 -4.54 9.87 17.54
N ALA A 33 -4.28 8.67 16.98
CA ALA A 33 -3.12 7.84 17.33
C ALA A 33 -1.81 8.57 16.95
N ILE A 34 -1.75 9.23 15.81
CA ILE A 34 -0.60 10.03 15.38
C ILE A 34 -0.32 11.15 16.39
N ALA A 35 -1.35 11.93 16.78
CA ALA A 35 -1.20 13.02 17.75
C ALA A 35 -0.69 12.52 19.11
N LYS A 36 -1.25 11.40 19.60
CA LYS A 36 -0.83 10.76 20.85
C LYS A 36 0.62 10.27 20.80
N THR A 37 0.98 9.58 19.73
CA THR A 37 2.34 9.07 19.54
C THR A 37 3.35 10.19 19.36
N ARG A 38 3.00 11.27 18.64
CA ARG A 38 3.82 12.47 18.50
C ARG A 38 4.10 13.12 19.87
N ALA A 39 3.10 13.23 20.72
CA ALA A 39 3.31 13.76 22.08
C ALA A 39 4.30 12.90 22.86
N ARG A 40 4.19 11.56 22.82
CA ARG A 40 5.13 10.63 23.46
C ARG A 40 6.55 10.73 22.91
N TYR A 41 6.72 11.04 21.62
CA TYR A 41 8.04 11.31 21.04
C TYR A 41 8.69 12.53 21.66
N LEU A 42 7.94 13.61 21.83
CA LEU A 42 8.47 14.90 22.34
C LEU A 42 8.71 14.87 23.86
N THR A 43 7.91 14.14 24.60
CA THR A 43 8.04 14.05 26.08
C THR A 43 8.99 12.95 26.55
N GLY A 44 9.33 12.00 25.70
CA GLY A 44 10.00 10.76 26.08
C GLY A 44 9.01 9.68 26.56
N GLY A 45 9.55 8.52 26.94
CA GLY A 45 8.76 7.38 27.43
C GLY A 45 8.24 6.46 26.31
N LEU A 46 8.71 6.60 25.06
CA LEU A 46 8.36 5.72 23.94
C LEU A 46 9.59 4.98 23.42
N GLY A 47 9.59 3.65 23.56
CA GLY A 47 10.62 2.81 22.95
C GLY A 47 10.37 2.57 21.45
N TYR A 48 11.42 2.60 20.64
CA TYR A 48 11.32 2.26 19.22
C TYR A 48 10.82 0.83 18.96
N GLY A 49 11.13 -0.10 19.88
CA GLY A 49 10.64 -1.49 19.82
C GLY A 49 9.12 -1.57 19.96
N GLU A 50 8.56 -0.80 20.89
CA GLU A 50 7.11 -0.69 21.11
C GLU A 50 6.41 -0.17 19.86
N LEU A 51 6.88 0.97 19.32
CA LEU A 51 6.28 1.56 18.12
C LEU A 51 6.43 0.67 16.88
N LYS A 52 7.53 -0.07 16.73
CA LYS A 52 7.70 -1.07 15.68
C LYS A 52 6.66 -2.20 15.78
N GLY A 53 6.33 -2.61 17.02
CA GLY A 53 5.26 -3.58 17.28
C GLY A 53 3.88 -3.04 16.90
N GLU A 54 3.54 -1.83 17.32
CA GLU A 54 2.29 -1.16 16.95
C GLU A 54 2.17 -1.01 15.42
N LEU A 55 3.22 -0.54 14.77
CA LEU A 55 3.25 -0.41 13.30
C LEU A 55 3.06 -1.76 12.62
N PHE A 56 3.68 -2.83 13.13
CA PHE A 56 3.49 -4.17 12.57
C PHE A 56 2.01 -4.57 12.58
N HIS A 57 1.32 -4.38 13.70
CA HIS A 57 -0.10 -4.70 13.81
C HIS A 57 -0.99 -3.86 12.88
N LEU A 58 -0.70 -2.56 12.73
CA LEU A 58 -1.43 -1.69 11.81
C LEU A 58 -1.26 -2.15 10.36
N VAL A 59 -0.04 -2.40 9.93
CA VAL A 59 0.26 -2.88 8.56
C VAL A 59 -0.32 -4.27 8.33
N ASP A 60 -0.21 -5.17 9.31
CA ASP A 60 -0.75 -6.53 9.21
C ASP A 60 -2.26 -6.52 9.04
N THR A 61 -2.96 -5.71 9.83
CA THR A 61 -4.42 -5.52 9.73
C THR A 61 -4.80 -4.91 8.39
N PHE A 62 -4.09 -3.86 7.95
CA PHE A 62 -4.36 -3.20 6.67
C PHE A 62 -4.22 -4.14 5.46
N LEU A 63 -3.21 -5.01 5.48
CA LEU A 63 -2.92 -5.93 4.37
C LEU A 63 -3.69 -7.26 4.45
N SER A 64 -4.36 -7.57 5.57
CA SER A 64 -4.99 -8.88 5.82
C SER A 64 -5.99 -9.28 4.73
N ALA A 65 -6.87 -8.36 4.33
CA ALA A 65 -7.88 -8.61 3.29
C ALA A 65 -7.22 -8.88 1.92
N GLY A 66 -6.17 -8.13 1.58
CA GLY A 66 -5.41 -8.33 0.34
C GLY A 66 -4.71 -9.68 0.31
N ARG A 67 -4.11 -10.10 1.44
CA ARG A 67 -3.47 -11.42 1.54
C ARG A 67 -4.49 -12.54 1.42
N ALA A 68 -5.62 -12.45 2.12
CA ALA A 68 -6.69 -13.45 2.01
C ALA A 68 -7.17 -13.60 0.56
N ARG A 69 -7.35 -12.48 -0.16
CA ARG A 69 -7.73 -12.51 -1.58
C ARG A 69 -6.65 -13.09 -2.48
N TYR A 70 -5.38 -12.79 -2.19
CA TYR A 70 -4.26 -13.39 -2.90
C TYR A 70 -4.23 -14.93 -2.73
N ASP A 71 -4.36 -15.40 -1.49
CA ASP A 71 -4.34 -16.83 -1.18
C ASP A 71 -5.52 -17.56 -1.85
N GLU A 72 -6.71 -16.96 -1.85
CA GLU A 72 -7.88 -17.47 -2.55
C GLU A 72 -7.62 -17.65 -4.06
N LEU A 73 -7.10 -16.59 -4.72
CA LEU A 73 -6.79 -16.62 -6.15
C LEU A 73 -5.66 -17.61 -6.48
N MET A 74 -4.69 -17.78 -5.58
CA MET A 74 -3.60 -18.75 -5.77
C MET A 74 -4.07 -20.20 -5.62
N THR A 75 -5.18 -20.44 -4.91
CA THR A 75 -5.77 -21.77 -4.78
C THR A 75 -6.45 -22.22 -6.09
N ASP A 76 -7.09 -21.29 -6.81
CA ASP A 76 -7.72 -21.59 -8.12
C ASP A 76 -7.29 -20.57 -9.18
N LYS A 77 -6.21 -20.92 -9.89
CA LYS A 77 -5.65 -20.07 -10.95
C LYS A 77 -6.58 -19.87 -12.14
N ASN A 78 -7.57 -20.75 -12.35
CA ASN A 78 -8.55 -20.58 -13.43
C ASN A 78 -9.38 -19.31 -13.23
N GLN A 79 -9.63 -18.91 -11.98
CA GLN A 79 -10.30 -17.62 -11.69
C GLN A 79 -9.50 -16.43 -12.20
N ILE A 80 -8.18 -16.50 -12.15
CA ILE A 80 -7.31 -15.44 -12.66
C ILE A 80 -7.46 -15.32 -14.18
N ASP A 81 -7.47 -16.45 -14.88
CA ASP A 81 -7.64 -16.49 -16.34
C ASP A 81 -9.02 -15.92 -16.76
N ILE A 82 -10.08 -16.22 -16.02
CA ILE A 82 -11.43 -15.67 -16.25
C ILE A 82 -11.42 -14.14 -16.07
N ILE A 83 -10.85 -13.63 -14.96
CA ILE A 83 -10.77 -12.20 -14.68
C ILE A 83 -9.97 -11.48 -15.76
N LEU A 84 -8.86 -12.07 -16.23
CA LEU A 84 -8.03 -11.51 -17.29
C LEU A 84 -8.76 -11.51 -18.64
N ALA A 85 -9.50 -12.57 -18.96
CA ALA A 85 -10.29 -12.66 -20.19
C ALA A 85 -11.40 -11.60 -20.23
N GLU A 86 -12.15 -11.44 -19.14
CA GLU A 86 -13.18 -10.40 -19.00
C GLU A 86 -12.59 -8.99 -19.10
N GLY A 87 -11.46 -8.74 -18.43
CA GLY A 87 -10.74 -7.47 -18.50
C GLY A 87 -10.25 -7.17 -19.91
N ALA A 88 -9.71 -8.15 -20.62
CA ALA A 88 -9.26 -8.03 -22.00
C ALA A 88 -10.44 -7.73 -22.94
N GLU A 89 -11.60 -8.34 -22.75
CA GLU A 89 -12.78 -8.06 -23.57
C GLU A 89 -13.32 -6.63 -23.35
N LYS A 90 -13.39 -6.19 -22.11
CA LYS A 90 -13.71 -4.78 -21.78
C LYS A 90 -12.75 -3.81 -22.43
N ALA A 91 -11.44 -4.06 -22.38
CA ALA A 91 -10.44 -3.22 -23.01
C ALA A 91 -10.58 -3.22 -24.55
N ARG A 92 -10.82 -4.38 -25.16
CA ARG A 92 -11.03 -4.50 -26.61
C ARG A 92 -12.29 -3.76 -27.09
N SER A 93 -13.38 -3.80 -26.32
CA SER A 93 -14.62 -3.12 -26.67
C SER A 93 -14.45 -1.60 -26.79
N ILE A 94 -13.52 -1.02 -26.03
CA ILE A 94 -13.18 0.41 -26.08
C ILE A 94 -12.12 0.69 -27.17
N ALA A 95 -11.07 -0.12 -27.21
CA ALA A 95 -9.92 0.14 -28.09
C ALA A 95 -10.23 -0.16 -29.57
N LYS A 96 -11.00 -1.20 -29.87
CA LYS A 96 -11.28 -1.64 -31.24
C LYS A 96 -11.98 -0.57 -32.08
N PRO A 97 -13.09 0.06 -31.63
CA PRO A 97 -13.73 1.14 -32.37
C PRO A 97 -12.82 2.35 -32.61
N LEU A 98 -11.98 2.69 -31.62
CA LEU A 98 -11.02 3.78 -31.77
C LEU A 98 -9.96 3.45 -32.81
N LEU A 99 -9.40 2.25 -32.76
CA LEU A 99 -8.40 1.78 -33.73
C LEU A 99 -8.95 1.74 -35.16
N GLU A 100 -10.20 1.34 -35.34
CA GLU A 100 -10.88 1.36 -36.66
C GLU A 100 -11.04 2.78 -37.19
N LYS A 101 -11.43 3.73 -36.34
CA LYS A 101 -11.49 5.15 -36.70
C LYS A 101 -10.12 5.70 -37.14
N VAL A 102 -9.08 5.39 -36.39
CA VAL A 102 -7.71 5.82 -36.72
C VAL A 102 -7.26 5.22 -38.05
N ARG A 103 -7.43 3.91 -38.26
CA ARG A 103 -7.07 3.22 -39.50
C ARG A 103 -7.79 3.80 -40.72
N LYS A 104 -9.08 4.11 -40.57
CA LYS A 104 -9.86 4.76 -41.63
C LYS A 104 -9.33 6.16 -41.94
N ALA A 105 -8.98 6.95 -40.93
CA ALA A 105 -8.48 8.31 -41.09
C ALA A 105 -7.12 8.37 -41.81
N ILE A 106 -6.24 7.37 -41.58
CA ILE A 106 -4.91 7.31 -42.22
C ILE A 106 -4.88 6.45 -43.49
N GLY A 107 -6.02 5.95 -43.98
CA GLY A 107 -6.12 5.15 -45.21
C GLY A 107 -5.59 3.70 -45.09
N VAL A 108 -5.33 3.21 -43.88
CA VAL A 108 -4.91 1.81 -43.62
C VAL A 108 -6.14 0.97 -43.36
N GLN A 109 -6.68 0.32 -44.39
CA GLN A 109 -7.73 -0.67 -44.18
C GLN A 109 -7.11 -2.06 -44.01
N LYS A 110 -7.70 -2.88 -43.11
CA LYS A 110 -7.35 -4.30 -43.03
C LYS A 110 -7.88 -4.97 -44.31
N PRO A 111 -7.05 -5.78 -44.98
CA PRO A 111 -7.53 -6.62 -46.07
C PRO A 111 -8.61 -7.60 -45.58
#